data_25252fdd834d9bb5739706e0ef24da1c
#
_entry.id   25252fdd834d9bb5739706e0ef24da1c
#
_cell.length_a   1.000
_cell.length_b   1.000
_cell.length_c   1.000
_cell.angle_alpha   90.00
_cell.angle_beta   90.00
_cell.angle_gamma   90.00
#
_symmetry.space_group_name_H-M   'P 1'
#
loop_
_entity.id
_entity.type
_entity.pdbx_description
1 polymer ?
#
loop_
_entity_poly.entity_id
_entity_poly.type
_entity_poly.pdbx_seq_one_letter_code
_entity_poly.pdbx_strand_id
1 'polypeptide(L)'
;HAYLSQIPNRTLPGLLRLLLRHLHLPDNTIFQHRHIIKQVEILEHHTHLTPKLAHIDGRVKSQSSIVAKLIKRGLPLSIESARKNINDIAGVRVVCSYIDDVYRVGEMLARQTDVEIVKKQDYIQTPNYNGYRSLHMDIKVPVYLSDRTEYVVAEIQLRTIAMDFWASLEHDIRYKVDKTKLPEGINEEMFECAG
;
A
#
# COMPACT_ATOMS: atom_id res chain seq x y z
N HIS A 1 9.28 1.49 -18.72
CA HIS A 1 9.44 0.59 -19.89
C HIS A 1 10.90 0.46 -20.36
N ALA A 2 11.76 1.47 -20.21
CA ALA A 2 13.14 1.46 -20.70
C ALA A 2 14.12 0.56 -19.92
N TYR A 3 13.80 0.16 -18.68
CA TYR A 3 14.68 -0.69 -17.86
C TYR A 3 14.54 -2.20 -18.14
N LEU A 4 13.45 -2.63 -18.77
CA LEU A 4 13.23 -4.04 -19.11
C LEU A 4 13.97 -4.50 -20.38
N SER A 5 14.52 -3.57 -21.17
CA SER A 5 15.25 -3.87 -22.40
C SER A 5 16.73 -4.28 -22.21
N GLN A 6 17.27 -4.15 -20.99
CA GLN A 6 18.69 -4.47 -20.70
C GLN A 6 18.90 -5.86 -20.06
N ILE A 7 17.84 -6.63 -19.82
CA ILE A 7 17.95 -7.98 -19.28
C ILE A 7 17.93 -8.98 -20.45
N PRO A 8 18.92 -9.90 -20.55
CA PRO A 8 18.99 -10.84 -21.67
C PRO A 8 17.68 -11.64 -21.79
N ASN A 9 17.06 -11.60 -22.95
CA ASN A 9 15.70 -12.08 -23.25
C ASN A 9 15.48 -13.59 -23.06
N ARG A 10 16.47 -14.37 -22.61
CA ARG A 10 16.40 -15.82 -22.47
C ARG A 10 16.12 -16.37 -21.09
N THR A 11 16.32 -15.57 -20.03
CA THR A 11 16.14 -16.04 -18.63
C THR A 11 14.91 -15.47 -17.94
N LEU A 12 14.42 -14.31 -18.37
CA LEU A 12 13.27 -13.64 -17.76
C LEU A 12 11.93 -14.41 -17.87
N PRO A 13 11.55 -14.99 -19.05
CA PRO A 13 10.29 -15.72 -19.16
C PRO A 13 10.23 -16.99 -18.33
N GLY A 14 11.37 -17.68 -18.14
CA GLY A 14 11.47 -18.90 -17.35
C GLY A 14 11.38 -18.63 -15.85
N LEU A 15 12.15 -17.65 -15.36
CA LEU A 15 12.17 -17.24 -13.96
C LEU A 15 10.83 -16.57 -13.57
N LEU A 16 10.29 -15.74 -14.45
CA LEU A 16 9.00 -15.10 -14.26
C LEU A 16 7.87 -16.14 -14.20
N ARG A 17 7.87 -17.17 -15.09
CA ARG A 17 6.91 -18.28 -15.04
C ARG A 17 7.09 -19.17 -13.82
N LEU A 18 8.31 -19.36 -13.35
CA LEU A 18 8.60 -20.13 -12.13
C LEU A 18 8.13 -19.36 -10.88
N LEU A 19 8.44 -18.08 -10.78
CA LEU A 19 7.91 -17.16 -9.77
C LEU A 19 6.37 -17.07 -9.83
N LEU A 20 5.79 -17.03 -11.03
CA LEU A 20 4.35 -17.02 -11.25
C LEU A 20 3.66 -18.32 -10.83
N ARG A 21 4.32 -19.48 -11.00
CA ARG A 21 3.79 -20.78 -10.56
C ARG A 21 3.96 -21.05 -9.06
N HIS A 22 5.00 -20.51 -8.41
CA HIS A 22 5.26 -20.72 -7.00
C HIS A 22 4.73 -19.59 -6.11
N LEU A 23 4.47 -18.40 -6.66
CA LEU A 23 3.59 -17.41 -6.06
C LEU A 23 2.13 -17.85 -6.29
N HIS A 24 1.76 -19.01 -5.79
CA HIS A 24 0.36 -19.32 -5.51
C HIS A 24 -0.10 -18.33 -4.43
N LEU A 25 -0.28 -17.06 -4.85
CA LEU A 25 -0.84 -15.96 -4.08
C LEU A 25 -2.37 -15.81 -4.27
N PRO A 26 -3.14 -16.72 -4.97
CA PRO A 26 -4.52 -16.37 -5.25
C PRO A 26 -5.39 -16.36 -4.00
N ASP A 27 -5.26 -17.32 -3.11
CA ASP A 27 -6.26 -17.47 -2.04
C ASP A 27 -5.86 -16.80 -0.72
N ASN A 28 -4.59 -16.89 -0.32
CA ASN A 28 -4.15 -16.32 0.96
C ASN A 28 -4.15 -14.78 0.97
N THR A 29 -3.86 -14.12 -0.15
CA THR A 29 -3.80 -12.65 -0.20
C THR A 29 -5.19 -12.02 -0.15
N ILE A 30 -6.20 -12.67 -0.74
CA ILE A 30 -7.60 -12.22 -0.64
C ILE A 30 -8.13 -12.43 0.79
N PHE A 31 -7.76 -13.52 1.45
CA PHE A 31 -8.06 -13.75 2.87
C PHE A 31 -7.42 -12.71 3.78
N GLN A 32 -6.17 -12.32 3.51
CA GLN A 32 -5.45 -11.31 4.26
C GLN A 32 -6.13 -9.93 4.17
N HIS A 33 -6.56 -9.52 2.97
CA HIS A 33 -7.32 -8.29 2.80
C HIS A 33 -8.64 -8.31 3.55
N ARG A 34 -9.39 -9.39 3.43
CA ARG A 34 -10.69 -9.54 4.11
C ARG A 34 -10.53 -9.50 5.62
N HIS A 35 -9.46 -10.07 6.18
CA HIS A 35 -9.21 -10.02 7.61
C HIS A 35 -8.92 -8.59 8.08
N ILE A 36 -8.03 -7.86 7.39
CA ILE A 36 -7.69 -6.47 7.72
C ILE A 36 -8.90 -5.55 7.50
N ILE A 37 -9.63 -5.69 6.40
CA ILE A 37 -10.85 -4.94 6.14
C ILE A 37 -11.87 -5.21 7.25
N LYS A 38 -12.09 -6.47 7.65
CA LYS A 38 -12.95 -6.80 8.78
C LYS A 38 -12.51 -6.18 10.09
N GLN A 39 -11.21 -6.12 10.37
CA GLN A 39 -10.70 -5.44 11.57
C GLN A 39 -11.06 -3.96 11.57
N VAL A 40 -10.94 -3.30 10.42
CA VAL A 40 -11.32 -1.89 10.29
C VAL A 40 -12.85 -1.71 10.37
N GLU A 41 -13.63 -2.59 9.73
CA GLU A 41 -15.11 -2.57 9.80
C GLU A 41 -15.63 -2.85 11.21
N ILE A 42 -15.01 -3.77 11.97
CA ILE A 42 -15.36 -4.03 13.36
C ILE A 42 -15.13 -2.81 14.25
N LEU A 43 -14.07 -2.02 13.95
CA LEU A 43 -13.81 -0.78 14.66
C LEU A 43 -14.91 0.26 14.44
N GLU A 44 -15.54 0.27 13.27
CA GLU A 44 -16.65 1.15 12.94
C GLU A 44 -17.91 0.86 13.78
N HIS A 45 -18.16 -0.41 14.13
CA HIS A 45 -19.38 -0.83 14.84
C HIS A 45 -19.31 -0.78 16.38
N HIS A 46 -18.13 -0.63 16.98
CA HIS A 46 -17.94 -0.83 18.42
C HIS A 46 -17.71 0.43 19.25
N THR A 47 -17.71 1.62 18.64
CA THR A 47 -17.48 2.87 19.40
C THR A 47 -18.58 3.90 19.16
N HIS A 48 -19.09 4.49 20.25
CA HIS A 48 -20.00 5.66 20.20
C HIS A 48 -19.32 6.93 19.63
N LEU A 49 -18.01 6.86 19.34
CA LEU A 49 -17.18 7.87 18.69
C LEU A 49 -16.62 7.28 17.40
N THR A 50 -17.52 6.82 16.52
CA THR A 50 -17.10 6.22 15.24
C THR A 50 -16.42 7.26 14.36
N PRO A 51 -15.16 7.01 13.92
CA PRO A 51 -14.55 7.83 12.89
C PRO A 51 -15.42 7.76 11.63
N LYS A 52 -15.65 8.90 11.00
CA LYS A 52 -16.41 8.95 9.74
C LYS A 52 -15.56 8.42 8.61
N LEU A 53 -15.68 7.12 8.34
CA LEU A 53 -15.08 6.49 7.19
C LEU A 53 -15.91 6.80 5.95
N ALA A 54 -15.23 7.24 4.89
CA ALA A 54 -15.84 7.46 3.60
C ALA A 54 -15.71 6.23 2.69
N HIS A 55 -14.57 5.54 2.77
CA HIS A 55 -14.28 4.40 1.92
C HIS A 55 -13.13 3.55 2.47
N ILE A 56 -13.22 2.22 2.26
CA ILE A 56 -12.14 1.27 2.53
C ILE A 56 -11.88 0.48 1.25
N ASP A 57 -10.63 0.43 0.81
CA ASP A 57 -10.21 -0.30 -0.37
C ASP A 57 -9.01 -1.20 -0.08
N GLY A 58 -9.11 -2.47 -0.49
CA GLY A 58 -8.04 -3.45 -0.37
C GLY A 58 -7.32 -3.65 -1.68
N ARG A 59 -6.00 -3.61 -1.66
CA ARG A 59 -5.16 -3.79 -2.84
C ARG A 59 -4.09 -4.83 -2.63
N VAL A 60 -3.98 -5.76 -3.58
CA VAL A 60 -2.82 -6.65 -3.74
C VAL A 60 -1.90 -6.07 -4.80
N LYS A 61 -0.62 -5.94 -4.48
CA LYS A 61 0.39 -5.51 -5.45
C LYS A 61 0.56 -6.55 -6.54
N SER A 62 0.50 -6.14 -7.80
CA SER A 62 0.70 -7.05 -8.94
C SER A 62 2.10 -7.69 -8.89
N GLN A 63 2.20 -8.91 -9.38
CA GLN A 63 3.46 -9.64 -9.45
C GLN A 63 4.54 -8.87 -10.22
N SER A 64 4.17 -8.24 -11.34
CA SER A 64 5.06 -7.38 -12.13
C SER A 64 5.60 -6.21 -11.30
N SER A 65 4.77 -5.60 -10.46
CA SER A 65 5.17 -4.51 -9.56
C SER A 65 6.09 -4.99 -8.44
N ILE A 66 5.89 -6.21 -7.91
CA ILE A 66 6.78 -6.83 -6.92
C ILE A 66 8.16 -7.07 -7.54
N VAL A 67 8.20 -7.71 -8.71
CA VAL A 67 9.45 -7.97 -9.45
C VAL A 67 10.19 -6.66 -9.76
N ALA A 68 9.49 -5.66 -10.30
CA ALA A 68 10.08 -4.35 -10.59
C ALA A 68 10.69 -3.69 -9.34
N LYS A 69 10.01 -3.82 -8.18
CA LYS A 69 10.50 -3.26 -6.91
C LYS A 69 11.74 -4.01 -6.39
N LEU A 70 11.78 -5.34 -6.52
CA LEU A 70 12.96 -6.14 -6.17
C LEU A 70 14.17 -5.76 -7.05
N ILE A 71 13.97 -5.66 -8.37
CA ILE A 71 15.01 -5.23 -9.32
C ILE A 71 15.53 -3.84 -8.96
N LYS A 72 14.62 -2.87 -8.75
CA LYS A 72 14.98 -1.48 -8.38
C LYS A 72 15.81 -1.41 -7.09
N ARG A 73 15.61 -2.36 -6.16
CA ARG A 73 16.35 -2.42 -4.88
C ARG A 73 17.59 -3.30 -4.96
N GLY A 74 17.92 -3.91 -6.11
CA GLY A 74 19.05 -4.84 -6.27
C GLY A 74 18.90 -6.12 -5.45
N LEU A 75 17.65 -6.56 -5.17
CA LEU A 75 17.36 -7.72 -4.34
C LEU A 75 17.13 -8.98 -5.18
N PRO A 76 17.41 -10.18 -4.61
CA PRO A 76 17.15 -11.44 -5.29
C PRO A 76 15.68 -11.59 -5.68
N LEU A 77 15.42 -12.15 -6.87
CA LEU A 77 14.07 -12.42 -7.37
C LEU A 77 13.55 -13.73 -6.78
N SER A 78 13.19 -13.71 -5.50
CA SER A 78 12.64 -14.88 -4.79
C SER A 78 11.45 -14.47 -3.93
N ILE A 79 10.61 -15.45 -3.57
CA ILE A 79 9.46 -15.26 -2.66
C ILE A 79 9.94 -14.80 -1.30
N GLU A 80 11.01 -15.41 -0.78
CA GLU A 80 11.60 -15.09 0.51
C GLU A 80 12.10 -13.65 0.52
N SER A 81 12.78 -13.22 -0.56
CA SER A 81 13.24 -11.85 -0.72
C SER A 81 12.05 -10.86 -0.77
N ALA A 82 10.98 -11.20 -1.49
CA ALA A 82 9.77 -10.38 -1.53
C ALA A 82 9.12 -10.27 -0.15
N ARG A 83 8.88 -11.39 0.54
CA ARG A 83 8.29 -11.41 1.89
C ARG A 83 9.10 -10.62 2.92
N LYS A 84 10.44 -10.69 2.83
CA LYS A 84 11.34 -10.02 3.77
C LYS A 84 11.48 -8.52 3.52
N ASN A 85 11.40 -8.08 2.26
CA ASN A 85 11.82 -6.73 1.87
C ASN A 85 10.69 -5.86 1.33
N ILE A 86 9.50 -6.41 1.07
CA ILE A 86 8.37 -5.68 0.50
C ILE A 86 7.18 -5.76 1.45
N ASN A 87 6.92 -4.69 2.20
CA ASN A 87 5.83 -4.63 3.19
C ASN A 87 4.46 -4.32 2.55
N ASP A 88 4.45 -3.73 1.35
CA ASP A 88 3.28 -3.30 0.61
C ASP A 88 2.79 -4.32 -0.44
N ILE A 89 3.02 -5.62 -0.20
CA ILE A 89 2.43 -6.70 -1.03
C ILE A 89 0.91 -6.70 -0.85
N ALA A 90 0.46 -6.66 0.40
CA ALA A 90 -0.92 -6.41 0.77
C ALA A 90 -1.04 -4.97 1.26
N GLY A 91 -2.04 -4.24 0.78
CA GLY A 91 -2.30 -2.87 1.19
C GLY A 91 -3.77 -2.64 1.43
N VAL A 92 -4.10 -1.85 2.44
CA VAL A 92 -5.45 -1.36 2.69
C VAL A 92 -5.40 0.15 2.72
N ARG A 93 -6.31 0.77 1.97
CA ARG A 93 -6.53 2.20 2.02
C ARG A 93 -7.81 2.49 2.78
N VAL A 94 -7.72 3.35 3.79
CA VAL A 94 -8.84 3.83 4.55
C VAL A 94 -8.96 5.32 4.31
N VAL A 95 -10.10 5.75 3.79
CA VAL A 95 -10.40 7.15 3.52
C VAL A 95 -11.38 7.66 4.57
N CYS A 96 -10.96 8.67 5.32
CA CYS A 96 -11.74 9.32 6.38
C CYS A 96 -12.25 10.68 5.92
N SER A 97 -13.28 11.20 6.59
CA SER A 97 -13.79 12.56 6.30
C SER A 97 -12.86 13.64 6.84
N TYR A 98 -12.23 13.43 7.99
CA TYR A 98 -11.45 14.44 8.71
C TYR A 98 -10.07 13.89 9.13
N ILE A 99 -9.13 14.81 9.33
CA ILE A 99 -7.75 14.47 9.78
C ILE A 99 -7.76 13.78 11.15
N ASP A 100 -8.59 14.25 12.07
CA ASP A 100 -8.70 13.64 13.41
C ASP A 100 -9.17 12.18 13.34
N ASP A 101 -10.04 11.86 12.39
CA ASP A 101 -10.50 10.49 12.16
C ASP A 101 -9.38 9.60 11.61
N VAL A 102 -8.49 10.15 10.77
CA VAL A 102 -7.28 9.44 10.29
C VAL A 102 -6.42 8.98 11.48
N TYR A 103 -6.12 9.89 12.39
CA TYR A 103 -5.32 9.57 13.58
C TYR A 103 -6.05 8.62 14.52
N ARG A 104 -7.35 8.83 14.73
CA ARG A 104 -8.18 7.97 15.59
C ARG A 104 -8.21 6.52 15.07
N VAL A 105 -8.39 6.31 13.77
CA VAL A 105 -8.33 4.96 13.18
C VAL A 105 -6.94 4.35 13.37
N GLY A 106 -5.88 5.12 13.16
CA GLY A 106 -4.50 4.65 13.38
C GLY A 106 -4.26 4.22 14.83
N GLU A 107 -4.77 4.97 15.82
CA GLU A 107 -4.68 4.61 17.24
C GLU A 107 -5.53 3.37 17.59
N MET A 108 -6.73 3.26 17.02
CA MET A 108 -7.59 2.11 17.23
C MET A 108 -6.93 0.82 16.72
N LEU A 109 -6.30 0.86 15.54
CA LEU A 109 -5.52 -0.27 15.02
C LEU A 109 -4.33 -0.61 15.94
N ALA A 110 -3.62 0.40 16.44
CA ALA A 110 -2.46 0.19 17.31
C ALA A 110 -2.82 -0.39 18.69
N ARG A 111 -4.07 -0.27 19.13
CA ARG A 111 -4.56 -0.83 20.40
C ARG A 111 -5.02 -2.28 20.30
N GLN A 112 -5.12 -2.84 19.08
CA GLN A 112 -5.54 -4.22 18.90
C GLN A 112 -4.43 -5.18 19.35
N THR A 113 -4.81 -6.24 20.06
CA THR A 113 -3.87 -7.21 20.64
C THR A 113 -3.23 -8.14 19.61
N ASP A 114 -3.88 -8.28 18.46
CA ASP A 114 -3.44 -9.11 17.32
C ASP A 114 -2.75 -8.30 16.19
N VAL A 115 -2.54 -7.00 16.42
CA VAL A 115 -1.87 -6.10 15.48
C VAL A 115 -0.54 -5.62 16.08
N GLU A 116 0.56 -5.94 15.41
CA GLU A 116 1.89 -5.41 15.72
C GLU A 116 2.23 -4.28 14.74
N ILE A 117 2.54 -3.09 15.25
CA ILE A 117 2.99 -1.97 14.40
C ILE A 117 4.47 -2.15 14.09
N VAL A 118 4.78 -2.46 12.85
CA VAL A 118 6.16 -2.64 12.37
C VAL A 118 6.81 -1.29 12.05
N LYS A 119 6.03 -0.37 11.44
CA LYS A 119 6.50 0.94 11.03
C LYS A 119 5.34 1.93 10.98
N LYS A 120 5.61 3.18 11.36
CA LYS A 120 4.67 4.29 11.18
C LYS A 120 5.38 5.45 10.49
N GLN A 121 4.77 6.03 9.46
CA GLN A 121 5.27 7.21 8.74
C GLN A 121 4.14 8.21 8.58
N ASP A 122 4.33 9.39 9.12
CA ASP A 122 3.33 10.45 9.13
C ASP A 122 3.67 11.52 8.09
N TYR A 123 3.15 11.34 6.88
CA TYR A 123 3.27 12.31 5.80
C TYR A 123 2.20 13.42 5.89
N ILE A 124 1.31 13.39 6.88
CA ILE A 124 0.38 14.50 7.14
C ILE A 124 1.13 15.62 7.84
N GLN A 125 1.90 15.29 8.88
CA GLN A 125 2.71 16.25 9.61
C GLN A 125 3.99 16.65 8.85
N THR A 126 4.59 15.69 8.15
CA THR A 126 5.81 15.91 7.36
C THR A 126 5.57 15.46 5.91
N PRO A 127 4.93 16.31 5.10
CA PRO A 127 4.62 15.97 3.71
C PRO A 127 5.86 15.62 2.90
N ASN A 128 5.68 14.78 1.90
CA ASN A 128 6.73 14.54 0.92
C ASN A 128 7.03 15.81 0.10
N TYR A 129 8.19 15.81 -0.55
CA TYR A 129 8.65 16.92 -1.41
C TYR A 129 7.64 17.33 -2.50
N ASN A 130 6.73 16.43 -2.88
CA ASN A 130 5.69 16.67 -3.89
C ASN A 130 4.34 17.09 -3.27
N GLY A 131 4.24 17.33 -1.97
CA GLY A 131 3.01 17.65 -1.28
C GLY A 131 2.16 16.45 -0.86
N TYR A 132 2.59 15.21 -1.15
CA TYR A 132 1.84 14.03 -0.76
C TYR A 132 1.65 13.91 0.75
N ARG A 133 0.40 13.68 1.18
CA ARG A 133 0.00 13.51 2.58
C ARG A 133 -0.74 12.19 2.79
N SER A 134 -0.37 11.47 3.83
CA SER A 134 -1.02 10.25 4.28
C SER A 134 -0.40 9.79 5.59
N LEU A 135 -1.14 9.09 6.44
CA LEU A 135 -0.56 8.31 7.52
C LEU A 135 -0.36 6.87 7.03
N HIS A 136 0.89 6.41 6.99
CA HIS A 136 1.24 5.04 6.60
C HIS A 136 1.60 4.22 7.83
N MET A 137 1.06 3.02 7.91
CA MET A 137 1.34 2.05 8.96
C MET A 137 1.61 0.69 8.34
N ASP A 138 2.85 0.19 8.49
CA ASP A 138 3.14 -1.21 8.22
C ASP A 138 2.76 -1.99 9.47
N ILE A 139 1.79 -2.88 9.34
CA ILE A 139 1.29 -3.71 10.44
C ILE A 139 1.59 -5.18 10.15
N LYS A 140 1.82 -5.95 11.20
CA LYS A 140 1.94 -7.39 11.13
C LYS A 140 0.75 -8.01 11.85
N VAL A 141 0.03 -8.87 11.13
CA VAL A 141 -1.22 -9.50 11.60
C VAL A 141 -1.16 -11.02 11.45
N PRO A 142 -1.79 -11.80 12.34
CA PRO A 142 -1.91 -13.23 12.18
C PRO A 142 -2.93 -13.56 11.08
N VAL A 143 -2.61 -14.54 10.28
CA VAL A 143 -3.52 -15.19 9.32
C VAL A 143 -3.70 -16.62 9.74
N TYR A 144 -4.91 -16.98 10.13
CA TYR A 144 -5.27 -18.32 10.60
C TYR A 144 -5.57 -19.20 9.39
N LEU A 145 -4.68 -20.12 9.09
CA LEU A 145 -4.88 -21.16 8.09
C LEU A 145 -5.46 -22.41 8.77
N SER A 146 -5.88 -23.39 7.98
CA SER A 146 -6.46 -24.64 8.51
C SER A 146 -5.49 -25.48 9.34
N ASP A 147 -4.19 -25.35 9.09
CA ASP A 147 -3.12 -26.18 9.65
C ASP A 147 -2.11 -25.37 10.48
N ARG A 148 -2.10 -24.04 10.34
CA ARG A 148 -1.12 -23.17 11.01
C ARG A 148 -1.56 -21.73 11.07
N THR A 149 -0.88 -20.92 11.89
CA THR A 149 -0.97 -19.46 11.87
C THR A 149 0.26 -18.88 11.18
N GLU A 150 0.05 -18.04 10.17
CA GLU A 150 1.11 -17.26 9.53
C GLU A 150 0.99 -15.79 9.89
N TYR A 151 2.13 -15.11 10.08
CA TYR A 151 2.15 -13.67 10.31
C TYR A 151 2.50 -12.96 9.02
N VAL A 152 1.72 -11.96 8.66
CA VAL A 152 1.86 -11.23 7.39
C VAL A 152 1.97 -9.75 7.65
N VAL A 153 2.86 -9.10 6.90
CA VAL A 153 2.98 -7.64 6.92
C VAL A 153 2.10 -7.05 5.83
N ALA A 154 1.33 -6.04 6.19
CA ALA A 154 0.51 -5.26 5.28
C ALA A 154 0.68 -3.76 5.53
N GLU A 155 0.63 -2.96 4.46
CA GLU A 155 0.63 -1.50 4.54
C GLU A 155 -0.80 -0.98 4.68
N ILE A 156 -1.06 -0.16 5.68
CA ILE A 156 -2.30 0.60 5.81
C ILE A 156 -2.02 2.07 5.48
N GLN A 157 -2.77 2.61 4.53
CA GLN A 157 -2.73 4.01 4.14
C GLN A 157 -4.00 4.69 4.62
N LEU A 158 -3.86 5.60 5.55
CA LEU A 158 -4.95 6.38 6.13
C LEU A 158 -4.90 7.80 5.58
N ARG A 159 -6.01 8.28 5.00
CA ARG A 159 -6.09 9.56 4.30
C ARG A 159 -7.42 10.22 4.55
N THR A 160 -7.49 11.53 4.32
CA THR A 160 -8.78 12.19 4.09
C THR A 160 -9.20 12.06 2.62
N ILE A 161 -10.46 12.38 2.32
CA ILE A 161 -11.00 12.43 0.94
C ILE A 161 -10.13 13.33 0.06
N ALA A 162 -9.75 14.51 0.56
CA ALA A 162 -8.92 15.47 -0.18
C ALA A 162 -7.51 14.89 -0.47
N MET A 163 -6.89 14.24 0.51
CA MET A 163 -5.59 13.59 0.35
C MET A 163 -5.63 12.44 -0.65
N ASP A 164 -6.71 11.66 -0.66
CA ASP A 164 -6.87 10.54 -1.59
C ASP A 164 -7.13 11.04 -3.02
N PHE A 165 -7.96 12.08 -3.16
CA PHE A 165 -8.17 12.76 -4.44
C PHE A 165 -6.84 13.30 -5.01
N TRP A 166 -6.09 14.04 -4.20
CA TRP A 166 -4.79 14.59 -4.62
C TRP A 166 -3.80 13.50 -5.03
N ALA A 167 -3.69 12.43 -4.24
CA ALA A 167 -2.79 11.32 -4.53
C ALA A 167 -3.17 10.57 -5.82
N SER A 168 -4.46 10.48 -6.12
CA SER A 168 -4.96 9.88 -7.36
C SER A 168 -4.64 10.76 -8.57
N LEU A 169 -4.86 12.07 -8.45
CA LEU A 169 -4.54 13.05 -9.48
C LEU A 169 -3.02 13.08 -9.78
N GLU A 170 -2.19 13.14 -8.75
CA GLU A 170 -0.73 13.13 -8.88
C GLU A 170 -0.23 11.85 -9.57
N HIS A 171 -0.79 10.70 -9.18
CA HIS A 171 -0.48 9.43 -9.83
C HIS A 171 -0.83 9.43 -11.31
N ASP A 172 -2.00 9.95 -11.68
CA ASP A 172 -2.45 9.98 -13.07
C ASP A 172 -1.59 10.93 -13.91
N ILE A 173 -1.24 12.10 -13.40
CA ILE A 173 -0.34 13.06 -14.07
C ILE A 173 1.04 12.42 -14.29
N ARG A 174 1.61 11.73 -13.30
CA ARG A 174 2.96 11.14 -13.41
C ARG A 174 3.06 9.91 -14.28
N TYR A 175 2.00 9.09 -14.36
CA TYR A 175 2.07 7.78 -14.99
C TYR A 175 1.22 7.63 -16.24
N LYS A 176 0.16 8.43 -16.40
CA LYS A 176 -0.75 8.33 -17.56
C LYS A 176 -0.56 9.44 -18.58
N VAL A 177 -0.04 10.59 -18.16
CA VAL A 177 0.20 11.72 -19.06
C VAL A 177 1.62 11.66 -19.62
N ASP A 178 1.78 11.96 -20.89
CA ASP A 178 3.07 12.12 -21.53
C ASP A 178 3.79 13.31 -20.90
N LYS A 179 4.94 13.06 -20.28
CA LYS A 179 5.72 14.07 -19.56
C LYS A 179 6.13 15.26 -20.43
N THR A 180 6.21 15.06 -21.75
CA THR A 180 6.55 16.13 -22.70
C THR A 180 5.39 17.10 -22.95
N LYS A 181 4.18 16.73 -22.52
CA LYS A 181 2.95 17.52 -22.67
C LYS A 181 2.50 18.18 -21.37
N LEU A 182 3.21 17.96 -20.26
CA LEU A 182 2.88 18.61 -18.99
C LEU A 182 3.30 20.08 -19.07
N PRO A 183 2.43 21.00 -18.59
CA PRO A 183 2.76 22.41 -18.47
C PRO A 183 4.00 22.63 -17.59
N GLU A 184 4.79 23.62 -17.91
CA GLU A 184 5.84 24.10 -17.03
C GLU A 184 5.21 24.63 -15.74
N GLY A 185 5.76 24.28 -14.56
CA GLY A 185 5.20 24.70 -13.27
C GLY A 185 4.15 23.78 -12.67
N ILE A 186 3.73 22.68 -13.35
CA ILE A 186 2.68 21.79 -12.84
C ILE A 186 3.03 21.16 -11.47
N ASN A 187 4.32 20.93 -11.20
CA ASN A 187 4.72 20.36 -9.91
C ASN A 187 4.54 21.36 -8.76
N GLU A 188 4.81 22.63 -9.01
CA GLU A 188 4.62 23.73 -8.07
C GLU A 188 3.12 23.95 -7.80
N GLU A 189 2.30 23.97 -8.83
CA GLU A 189 0.84 24.08 -8.69
C GLU A 189 0.27 22.87 -7.92
N MET A 190 0.75 21.67 -8.23
CA MET A 190 0.36 20.44 -7.50
C MET A 190 0.76 20.49 -6.03
N PHE A 191 1.92 21.04 -5.71
CA PHE A 191 2.37 21.21 -4.34
C PHE A 191 1.50 22.21 -3.59
N GLU A 192 1.18 23.36 -4.19
CA GLU A 192 0.30 24.38 -3.61
C GLU A 192 -1.11 23.83 -3.36
N CYS A 193 -1.65 23.02 -4.27
CA CYS A 193 -2.95 22.37 -4.10
C CYS A 193 -2.99 21.30 -2.97
N ALA A 194 -1.82 20.84 -2.51
CA ALA A 194 -1.71 19.88 -1.42
C ALA A 194 -1.76 20.52 -0.02
N GLY A 195 -1.64 21.84 0.05
CA GLY A 195 -1.53 22.71 1.25
C GLY A 195 -2.70 22.83 2.14
#